data_c60eb2433df6b531d8834bd6526061ff
#
_entry.id   c60eb2433df6b531d8834bd6526061ff
#
_cell.length_a   1.000
_cell.length_b   1.000
_cell.length_c   1.000
_cell.angle_alpha   90.00
_cell.angle_beta   90.00
_cell.angle_gamma   90.00
#
_symmetry.space_group_name_H-M   'P 1'
#
loop_
_entity.id
_entity.type
_entity.pdbx_description
1 polymer ?
#
loop_
_entity_poly.entity_id
_entity_poly.type
_entity_poly.pdbx_seq_one_letter_code
_entity_poly.pdbx_strand_id
1 'polypeptide(L)'
;MSQSYIAPVELEKAYRLLNHGPTVLVSAQHGDDGNVMAAAWACALEFKPAKVTVVLDKSTKTRQLVEQSGYFTLQVPCYAQLNMTKQLGTISKLDDPQKLEHCGVELFYQKDLTSPLVSGCIAWLVCKLIPEPHNQSAHDLFIGSVVGAWADSRVFRDGHWHFQGAPKELRSLHYIAGGTFYLISEEVKADL
;
A
#
# COMPACT_ATOMS: atom_id res chain seq x y z
N MET A 1 5.76 15.28 10.11
CA MET A 1 6.44 14.28 10.98
C MET A 1 7.81 13.99 10.40
N SER A 2 8.82 13.74 11.25
CA SER A 2 10.18 13.43 10.79
C SER A 2 10.19 12.13 9.98
N GLN A 3 10.65 12.17 8.74
CA GLN A 3 10.85 11.00 7.87
C GLN A 3 12.10 10.18 8.25
N SER A 4 12.68 10.46 9.42
CA SER A 4 13.96 9.86 9.88
C SER A 4 13.94 8.33 10.02
N TYR A 5 12.76 7.71 10.05
CA TYR A 5 12.62 6.25 10.18
C TYR A 5 12.38 5.54 8.85
N ILE A 6 12.19 6.28 7.76
CA ILE A 6 11.95 5.67 6.44
C ILE A 6 13.30 5.22 5.87
N ALA A 7 13.47 3.92 5.73
CA ALA A 7 14.66 3.29 5.20
C ALA A 7 14.35 2.56 3.89
N PRO A 8 15.27 2.58 2.91
CA PRO A 8 15.11 1.82 1.67
C PRO A 8 15.10 0.31 1.96
N VAL A 9 14.34 -0.42 1.15
CA VAL A 9 14.28 -1.89 1.19
C VAL A 9 14.82 -2.42 -0.14
N GLU A 10 15.73 -3.39 -0.07
CA GLU A 10 16.23 -4.08 -1.26
C GLU A 10 15.05 -4.68 -2.05
N LEU A 11 15.02 -4.46 -3.37
CA LEU A 11 13.88 -4.89 -4.20
C LEU A 11 13.64 -6.40 -4.12
N GLU A 12 14.69 -7.21 -4.03
CA GLU A 12 14.58 -8.67 -3.86
C GLU A 12 13.93 -9.08 -2.53
N LYS A 13 13.82 -8.17 -1.56
CA LYS A 13 13.14 -8.37 -0.27
C LYS A 13 11.80 -7.64 -0.18
N ALA A 14 11.44 -6.82 -1.18
CA ALA A 14 10.25 -5.97 -1.14
C ALA A 14 8.94 -6.77 -1.02
N TYR A 15 8.87 -7.98 -1.60
CA TYR A 15 7.71 -8.88 -1.47
C TYR A 15 7.35 -9.19 0.00
N ARG A 16 8.35 -9.20 0.91
CA ARG A 16 8.14 -9.48 2.33
C ARG A 16 7.30 -8.42 3.04
N LEU A 17 7.22 -7.22 2.46
CA LEU A 17 6.36 -6.15 2.96
C LEU A 17 4.87 -6.50 2.87
N LEU A 18 4.50 -7.42 1.97
CA LEU A 18 3.11 -7.85 1.75
C LEU A 18 2.83 -9.29 2.21
N ASN A 19 3.85 -10.09 2.55
CA ASN A 19 3.67 -11.53 2.86
C ASN A 19 2.72 -11.82 4.02
N HIS A 20 2.57 -10.90 4.96
CA HIS A 20 1.67 -11.08 6.11
C HIS A 20 0.20 -10.69 5.80
N GLY A 21 -0.12 -10.39 4.53
CA GLY A 21 -1.49 -10.11 4.07
C GLY A 21 -2.13 -8.85 4.67
N PRO A 22 -1.44 -7.70 4.71
CA PRO A 22 -2.01 -6.49 5.28
C PRO A 22 -3.08 -5.89 4.38
N THR A 23 -4.00 -5.12 4.96
CA THR A 23 -4.73 -4.10 4.20
C THR A 23 -3.70 -3.13 3.62
N VAL A 24 -3.89 -2.72 2.38
CA VAL A 24 -3.01 -1.74 1.73
C VAL A 24 -3.77 -0.46 1.38
N LEU A 25 -3.05 0.66 1.31
CA LEU A 25 -3.48 1.85 0.59
C LEU A 25 -2.88 1.78 -0.81
N VAL A 26 -3.70 2.08 -1.81
CA VAL A 26 -3.26 2.18 -3.20
C VAL A 26 -3.34 3.64 -3.61
N SER A 27 -2.22 4.24 -3.97
CA SER A 27 -2.17 5.58 -4.52
C SER A 27 -1.73 5.58 -5.97
N ALA A 28 -2.27 6.50 -6.75
CA ALA A 28 -1.86 6.77 -8.12
C ALA A 28 -2.09 8.26 -8.44
N GLN A 29 -1.32 8.76 -9.41
CA GLN A 29 -1.42 10.14 -9.88
C GLN A 29 -1.16 10.21 -11.38
N HIS A 30 -1.93 11.06 -12.06
CA HIS A 30 -1.69 11.44 -13.46
C HIS A 30 -1.88 12.96 -13.59
N GLY A 31 -0.82 13.67 -14.00
CA GLY A 31 -0.79 15.13 -13.93
C GLY A 31 -1.01 15.63 -12.50
N ASP A 32 -1.91 16.56 -12.32
CA ASP A 32 -2.26 17.14 -11.01
C ASP A 32 -3.34 16.33 -10.27
N ASP A 33 -3.92 15.31 -10.93
CA ASP A 33 -4.98 14.49 -10.34
C ASP A 33 -4.39 13.24 -9.67
N GLY A 34 -4.55 13.15 -8.36
CA GLY A 34 -4.08 12.03 -7.53
C GLY A 34 -5.20 11.47 -6.66
N ASN A 35 -5.13 10.19 -6.34
CA ASN A 35 -6.07 9.55 -5.41
C ASN A 35 -5.37 8.50 -4.55
N VAL A 36 -5.99 8.22 -3.41
CA VAL A 36 -5.66 7.11 -2.51
C VAL A 36 -6.94 6.34 -2.18
N MET A 37 -6.89 5.02 -2.22
CA MET A 37 -7.96 4.13 -1.77
C MET A 37 -7.41 3.01 -0.90
N ALA A 38 -8.24 2.41 -0.04
CA ALA A 38 -7.87 1.18 0.65
C ALA A 38 -8.26 -0.06 -0.19
N ALA A 39 -7.41 -1.08 -0.13
CA ALA A 39 -7.66 -2.38 -0.75
C ALA A 39 -7.23 -3.52 0.19
N ALA A 40 -7.99 -4.61 0.18
CA ALA A 40 -7.68 -5.82 0.93
C ALA A 40 -7.13 -6.93 0.02
N TRP A 41 -7.35 -6.81 -1.31
CA TRP A 41 -6.95 -7.84 -2.27
C TRP A 41 -5.66 -7.42 -2.99
N ALA A 42 -4.56 -7.52 -2.26
CA ALA A 42 -3.21 -7.29 -2.77
C ALA A 42 -2.27 -8.35 -2.21
N CYS A 43 -1.34 -8.83 -3.02
CA CYS A 43 -0.33 -9.78 -2.57
C CYS A 43 0.98 -9.67 -3.35
N ALA A 44 2.03 -10.30 -2.80
CA ALA A 44 3.27 -10.55 -3.52
C ALA A 44 3.03 -11.61 -4.61
N LEU A 45 3.61 -11.41 -5.79
CA LEU A 45 3.51 -12.32 -6.93
C LEU A 45 4.84 -13.02 -7.21
N GLU A 46 5.95 -12.27 -7.17
CA GLU A 46 7.28 -12.78 -7.43
C GLU A 46 8.33 -12.00 -6.64
N PHE A 47 9.45 -12.63 -6.32
CA PHE A 47 10.52 -12.02 -5.53
C PHE A 47 11.70 -11.53 -6.38
N LYS A 48 11.95 -12.11 -7.56
CA LYS A 48 13.08 -11.72 -8.43
C LYS A 48 12.73 -11.81 -9.92
N PRO A 49 12.43 -10.68 -10.61
CA PRO A 49 12.25 -9.35 -10.03
C PRO A 49 10.98 -9.27 -9.16
N ALA A 50 11.01 -8.39 -8.16
CA ALA A 50 9.87 -8.23 -7.26
C ALA A 50 8.63 -7.75 -8.03
N LYS A 51 7.54 -8.52 -7.94
CA LYS A 51 6.24 -8.18 -8.51
C LYS A 51 5.13 -8.34 -7.48
N VAL A 52 4.09 -7.57 -7.66
CA VAL A 52 2.91 -7.57 -6.79
C VAL A 52 1.64 -7.59 -7.63
N THR A 53 0.53 -8.00 -7.00
CA THR A 53 -0.80 -7.90 -7.57
C THR A 53 -1.71 -7.05 -6.69
N VAL A 54 -2.71 -6.41 -7.31
CA VAL A 54 -3.81 -5.75 -6.62
C VAL A 54 -5.06 -5.78 -7.50
N VAL A 55 -6.23 -5.94 -6.87
CA VAL A 55 -7.52 -5.82 -7.57
C VAL A 55 -8.03 -4.40 -7.44
N LEU A 56 -8.31 -3.76 -8.57
CA LEU A 56 -8.83 -2.38 -8.67
C LEU A 56 -10.12 -2.40 -9.49
N ASP A 57 -11.25 -2.28 -8.79
CA ASP A 57 -12.58 -2.28 -9.41
C ASP A 57 -12.73 -1.17 -10.46
N LYS A 58 -13.49 -1.47 -11.53
CA LYS A 58 -13.73 -0.58 -12.68
C LYS A 58 -14.33 0.77 -12.30
N SER A 59 -15.09 0.82 -11.21
CA SER A 59 -15.73 2.05 -10.73
C SER A 59 -14.78 2.99 -10.00
N THR A 60 -13.54 2.58 -9.70
CA THR A 60 -12.65 3.35 -8.85
C THR A 60 -11.85 4.41 -9.62
N LYS A 61 -11.75 5.61 -9.06
CA LYS A 61 -10.89 6.67 -9.60
C LYS A 61 -9.42 6.26 -9.64
N THR A 62 -8.95 5.51 -8.64
CA THR A 62 -7.55 5.05 -8.57
C THR A 62 -7.19 4.19 -9.78
N ARG A 63 -8.08 3.29 -10.21
CA ARG A 63 -7.86 2.48 -11.42
C ARG A 63 -7.63 3.35 -12.65
N GLN A 64 -8.48 4.36 -12.88
CA GLN A 64 -8.33 5.27 -14.01
C GLN A 64 -6.96 5.94 -14.02
N LEU A 65 -6.48 6.37 -12.85
CA LEU A 65 -5.17 7.00 -12.68
C LEU A 65 -4.02 6.02 -12.92
N VAL A 66 -4.15 4.77 -12.49
CA VAL A 66 -3.16 3.70 -12.74
C VAL A 66 -3.05 3.41 -14.23
N GLU A 67 -4.18 3.28 -14.92
CA GLU A 67 -4.22 3.02 -16.37
C GLU A 67 -3.63 4.18 -17.18
N GLN A 68 -3.83 5.43 -16.72
CA GLN A 68 -3.30 6.63 -17.39
C GLN A 68 -1.81 6.86 -17.13
N SER A 69 -1.37 6.67 -15.88
CA SER A 69 0.02 6.96 -15.49
C SER A 69 0.98 5.79 -15.72
N GLY A 70 0.47 4.57 -15.72
CA GLY A 70 1.29 3.35 -15.73
C GLY A 70 2.02 3.08 -14.41
N TYR A 71 1.65 3.77 -13.31
CA TYR A 71 2.25 3.62 -12.00
C TYR A 71 1.21 3.59 -10.87
N PHE A 72 1.55 2.87 -9.81
CA PHE A 72 0.80 2.89 -8.55
C PHE A 72 1.74 2.60 -7.38
N THR A 73 1.32 2.99 -6.17
CA THR A 73 2.05 2.63 -4.95
C THR A 73 1.16 1.78 -4.06
N LEU A 74 1.65 0.62 -3.60
CA LEU A 74 1.06 -0.13 -2.50
C LEU A 74 1.72 0.31 -1.20
N GLN A 75 0.92 0.56 -0.16
CA GLN A 75 1.41 1.08 1.11
C GLN A 75 0.73 0.35 2.25
N VAL A 76 1.47 0.03 3.30
CA VAL A 76 0.93 -0.67 4.47
C VAL A 76 0.58 0.35 5.55
N PRO A 77 -0.71 0.61 5.78
CA PRO A 77 -1.15 1.47 6.88
C PRO A 77 -1.00 0.74 8.21
N CYS A 78 -0.91 1.52 9.28
CA CYS A 78 -0.84 1.03 10.65
C CYS A 78 -2.05 1.45 11.49
N TYR A 79 -2.11 0.99 12.73
CA TYR A 79 -3.24 1.27 13.63
C TYR A 79 -3.48 2.77 13.84
N ALA A 80 -2.45 3.60 13.88
CA ALA A 80 -2.62 5.05 13.95
C ALA A 80 -3.46 5.62 12.80
N GLN A 81 -3.54 4.90 11.67
CA GLN A 81 -4.27 5.30 10.46
C GLN A 81 -5.61 4.55 10.27
N LEU A 82 -6.13 3.87 11.30
CA LEU A 82 -7.32 3.02 11.19
C LEU A 82 -8.52 3.76 10.59
N ASN A 83 -8.88 4.91 11.15
CA ASN A 83 -10.03 5.68 10.69
C ASN A 83 -9.84 6.23 9.27
N MET A 84 -8.66 6.76 8.98
CA MET A 84 -8.28 7.21 7.63
C MET A 84 -8.38 6.06 6.63
N THR A 85 -7.84 4.89 6.96
CA THR A 85 -7.89 3.69 6.10
C THR A 85 -9.33 3.28 5.79
N LYS A 86 -10.21 3.27 6.81
CA LYS A 86 -11.64 2.98 6.62
C LYS A 86 -12.31 4.01 5.70
N GLN A 87 -12.08 5.30 5.94
CA GLN A 87 -12.65 6.37 5.12
C GLN A 87 -12.19 6.28 3.65
N LEU A 88 -10.89 6.04 3.42
CA LEU A 88 -10.32 5.86 2.09
C LEU A 88 -10.90 4.66 1.32
N GLY A 89 -11.34 3.62 2.03
CA GLY A 89 -12.04 2.47 1.45
C GLY A 89 -13.54 2.65 1.24
N THR A 90 -14.13 3.73 1.79
CA THR A 90 -15.59 3.96 1.75
C THR A 90 -15.96 5.13 0.85
N ILE A 91 -15.16 6.21 0.90
CA ILE A 91 -15.43 7.45 0.15
C ILE A 91 -14.81 7.34 -1.25
N SER A 92 -15.61 7.60 -2.29
CA SER A 92 -15.11 7.69 -3.67
C SER A 92 -14.65 9.11 -3.98
N LYS A 93 -13.50 9.28 -4.64
CA LYS A 93 -13.09 10.60 -5.13
C LYS A 93 -13.97 11.09 -6.29
N LEU A 94 -14.70 10.20 -6.95
CA LEU A 94 -15.66 10.59 -7.98
C LEU A 94 -16.88 11.30 -7.38
N ASP A 95 -17.24 10.97 -6.12
CA ASP A 95 -18.35 11.58 -5.39
C ASP A 95 -17.88 12.76 -4.52
N ASP A 96 -16.64 12.69 -4.00
CA ASP A 96 -16.03 13.73 -3.17
C ASP A 96 -14.63 14.10 -3.74
N PRO A 97 -14.54 15.16 -4.57
CA PRO A 97 -13.26 15.62 -5.12
C PRO A 97 -12.21 16.01 -4.06
N GLN A 98 -12.65 16.40 -2.86
CA GLN A 98 -11.80 16.79 -1.72
C GLN A 98 -11.50 15.62 -0.77
N LYS A 99 -11.81 14.38 -1.19
CA LYS A 99 -11.63 13.15 -0.40
C LYS A 99 -10.32 13.08 0.40
N LEU A 100 -9.20 13.40 -0.22
CA LEU A 100 -7.90 13.28 0.43
C LEU A 100 -7.76 14.26 1.60
N GLU A 101 -8.25 15.48 1.44
CA GLU A 101 -8.29 16.49 2.50
C GLU A 101 -9.25 16.07 3.61
N HIS A 102 -10.47 15.68 3.28
CA HIS A 102 -11.47 15.23 4.24
C HIS A 102 -11.04 13.98 5.03
N CYS A 103 -10.25 13.10 4.40
CA CYS A 103 -9.67 11.93 5.07
C CYS A 103 -8.38 12.24 5.84
N GLY A 104 -7.87 13.47 5.78
CA GLY A 104 -6.62 13.88 6.47
C GLY A 104 -5.38 13.22 5.88
N VAL A 105 -5.34 12.98 4.56
CA VAL A 105 -4.21 12.34 3.89
C VAL A 105 -3.10 13.35 3.63
N GLU A 106 -1.93 13.09 4.20
CA GLU A 106 -0.70 13.81 3.88
C GLU A 106 0.14 12.98 2.89
N LEU A 107 0.48 13.59 1.74
CA LEU A 107 1.28 12.96 0.70
C LEU A 107 2.72 13.48 0.72
N PHE A 108 3.65 12.59 0.38
CA PHE A 108 5.03 12.95 0.08
C PHE A 108 5.51 12.16 -1.15
N TYR A 109 6.67 12.55 -1.68
CA TYR A 109 7.25 11.93 -2.87
C TYR A 109 8.70 11.56 -2.61
N GLN A 110 9.13 10.47 -3.19
CA GLN A 110 10.55 10.12 -3.24
C GLN A 110 11.19 10.77 -4.47
N LYS A 111 12.48 11.06 -4.36
CA LYS A 111 13.24 11.65 -5.46
C LYS A 111 13.10 10.80 -6.73
N ASP A 112 12.89 11.46 -7.86
CA ASP A 112 12.76 10.88 -9.20
C ASP A 112 11.54 9.96 -9.40
N LEU A 113 10.56 9.97 -8.47
CA LEU A 113 9.31 9.23 -8.58
C LEU A 113 8.11 10.18 -8.52
N THR A 114 7.14 9.95 -9.40
CA THR A 114 5.91 10.74 -9.49
C THR A 114 4.74 10.14 -8.70
N SER A 115 4.87 8.88 -8.26
CA SER A 115 3.83 8.22 -7.48
C SER A 115 3.77 8.77 -6.05
N PRO A 116 2.59 9.21 -5.58
CA PRO A 116 2.45 9.74 -4.22
C PRO A 116 2.54 8.63 -3.16
N LEU A 117 3.18 8.96 -2.05
CA LEU A 117 3.28 8.13 -0.87
C LEU A 117 2.52 8.78 0.29
N VAL A 118 1.80 7.98 1.08
CA VAL A 118 1.02 8.45 2.23
C VAL A 118 1.90 8.49 3.47
N SER A 119 1.97 9.65 4.12
CA SER A 119 2.69 9.82 5.39
C SER A 119 2.10 8.93 6.48
N GLY A 120 2.95 8.38 7.33
CA GLY A 120 2.54 7.58 8.49
C GLY A 120 2.29 6.09 8.20
N CYS A 121 2.28 5.63 6.95
CA CYS A 121 2.35 4.21 6.64
C CYS A 121 3.67 3.60 7.13
N ILE A 122 3.72 2.28 7.28
CA ILE A 122 4.90 1.55 7.75
C ILE A 122 5.68 0.86 6.62
N ALA A 123 5.13 0.82 5.39
CA ALA A 123 5.86 0.38 4.21
C ALA A 123 5.26 0.98 2.94
N TRP A 124 6.10 1.10 1.90
CA TRP A 124 5.74 1.65 0.58
C TRP A 124 6.44 0.86 -0.52
N LEU A 125 5.68 0.47 -1.56
CA LEU A 125 6.17 -0.19 -2.76
C LEU A 125 5.69 0.60 -3.97
N VAL A 126 6.56 1.32 -4.64
CA VAL A 126 6.25 1.99 -5.90
C VAL A 126 6.37 0.98 -7.03
N CYS A 127 5.33 0.87 -7.81
CA CYS A 127 5.15 -0.16 -8.83
C CYS A 127 4.92 0.46 -10.19
N LYS A 128 5.65 -0.03 -11.19
CA LYS A 128 5.36 0.20 -12.60
C LYS A 128 4.37 -0.86 -13.07
N LEU A 129 3.28 -0.44 -13.68
CA LEU A 129 2.26 -1.33 -14.23
C LEU A 129 2.86 -2.26 -15.29
N ILE A 130 2.60 -3.55 -15.16
CA ILE A 130 2.82 -4.54 -16.21
C ILE A 130 1.47 -4.69 -16.94
N PRO A 131 1.37 -4.28 -18.22
CA PRO A 131 0.11 -4.37 -18.96
C PRO A 131 -0.31 -5.83 -19.18
N GLU A 132 -1.45 -6.19 -18.62
CA GLU A 132 -2.09 -7.50 -18.78
C GLU A 132 -3.60 -7.27 -19.09
N PRO A 133 -3.94 -6.88 -20.35
CA PRO A 133 -5.28 -6.40 -20.69
C PRO A 133 -6.40 -7.38 -20.35
N HIS A 134 -6.14 -8.69 -20.50
CA HIS A 134 -7.13 -9.72 -20.15
C HIS A 134 -7.41 -9.71 -18.63
N ASN A 135 -6.37 -9.76 -17.81
CA ASN A 135 -6.50 -9.77 -16.36
C ASN A 135 -7.16 -8.48 -15.85
N GLN A 136 -6.76 -7.34 -16.43
CA GLN A 136 -7.33 -6.04 -16.08
C GLN A 136 -8.82 -5.93 -16.46
N SER A 137 -9.22 -6.46 -17.62
CA SER A 137 -10.61 -6.35 -18.09
C SER A 137 -11.54 -7.40 -17.50
N ALA A 138 -11.08 -8.66 -17.35
CA ALA A 138 -11.90 -9.78 -16.89
C ALA A 138 -11.94 -9.92 -15.37
N HIS A 139 -10.87 -9.54 -14.69
CA HIS A 139 -10.69 -9.81 -13.25
C HIS A 139 -10.35 -8.57 -12.41
N ASP A 140 -10.29 -7.39 -13.03
CA ASP A 140 -9.85 -6.15 -12.36
C ASP A 140 -8.46 -6.28 -11.71
N LEU A 141 -7.66 -7.27 -12.15
CA LEU A 141 -6.38 -7.64 -11.59
C LEU A 141 -5.24 -6.88 -12.27
N PHE A 142 -4.51 -6.14 -11.47
CA PHE A 142 -3.35 -5.35 -11.89
C PHE A 142 -2.07 -5.99 -11.36
N ILE A 143 -1.05 -6.09 -12.21
CA ILE A 143 0.28 -6.59 -11.87
C ILE A 143 1.27 -5.43 -11.96
N GLY A 144 2.10 -5.27 -10.94
CA GLY A 144 3.14 -4.25 -10.90
C GLY A 144 4.53 -4.81 -10.65
N SER A 145 5.51 -4.29 -11.38
CA SER A 145 6.93 -4.50 -11.08
C SER A 145 7.36 -3.46 -10.05
N VAL A 146 7.90 -3.90 -8.91
CA VAL A 146 8.38 -2.99 -7.86
C VAL A 146 9.65 -2.30 -8.34
N VAL A 147 9.60 -0.96 -8.40
CA VAL A 147 10.73 -0.12 -8.84
C VAL A 147 11.37 0.66 -7.69
N GLY A 148 10.72 0.70 -6.53
CA GLY A 148 11.25 1.29 -5.31
C GLY A 148 10.48 0.77 -4.09
N ALA A 149 11.18 0.53 -2.98
CA ALA A 149 10.57 0.06 -1.75
C ALA A 149 11.22 0.70 -0.52
N TRP A 150 10.39 1.07 0.46
CA TRP A 150 10.79 1.65 1.74
C TRP A 150 9.94 1.07 2.85
N ALA A 151 10.49 1.06 4.05
CA ALA A 151 9.76 0.68 5.25
C ALA A 151 10.20 1.49 6.47
N ASP A 152 9.35 1.54 7.47
CA ASP A 152 9.67 2.10 8.77
C ASP A 152 10.63 1.17 9.51
N SER A 153 11.86 1.62 9.73
CA SER A 153 12.93 0.84 10.35
C SER A 153 12.67 0.45 11.79
N ARG A 154 11.65 1.04 12.44
CA ARG A 154 11.23 0.63 13.78
C ARG A 154 10.53 -0.73 13.80
N VAL A 155 9.89 -1.11 12.68
CA VAL A 155 9.11 -2.35 12.55
C VAL A 155 9.54 -3.24 11.39
N PHE A 156 10.38 -2.76 10.47
CA PHE A 156 10.93 -3.59 9.40
C PHE A 156 12.43 -3.34 9.24
N ARG A 157 13.24 -4.35 9.48
CA ARG A 157 14.71 -4.31 9.33
C ARG A 157 15.24 -5.70 9.01
N ASP A 158 16.42 -5.77 8.41
CA ASP A 158 17.08 -7.02 8.01
C ASP A 158 16.21 -7.92 7.11
N GLY A 159 15.26 -7.30 6.38
CA GLY A 159 14.31 -7.99 5.51
C GLY A 159 13.18 -8.69 6.25
N HIS A 160 12.92 -8.36 7.52
CA HIS A 160 11.88 -8.99 8.35
C HIS A 160 11.04 -7.95 9.11
N TRP A 161 9.77 -8.30 9.34
CA TRP A 161 8.89 -7.57 10.25
C TRP A 161 9.22 -7.91 11.71
N HIS A 162 9.19 -6.88 12.56
CA HIS A 162 9.44 -6.96 14.00
C HIS A 162 8.31 -6.25 14.75
N PHE A 163 7.12 -6.87 14.75
CA PHE A 163 5.96 -6.32 15.44
C PHE A 163 5.94 -6.65 16.93
N GLN A 164 6.66 -7.69 17.36
CA GLN A 164 6.81 -8.02 18.78
C GLN A 164 7.49 -6.87 19.52
N GLY A 165 6.84 -6.36 20.58
CA GLY A 165 7.34 -5.21 21.32
C GLY A 165 7.19 -3.85 20.65
N ALA A 166 6.73 -3.79 19.39
CA ALA A 166 6.43 -2.53 18.73
C ALA A 166 5.20 -1.84 19.35
N PRO A 167 5.17 -0.50 19.38
CA PRO A 167 3.99 0.25 19.77
C PRO A 167 2.76 -0.18 18.98
N LYS A 168 1.60 -0.21 19.62
CA LYS A 168 0.34 -0.60 19.00
C LYS A 168 0.06 0.22 17.73
N GLU A 169 0.41 1.48 17.76
CA GLU A 169 0.23 2.46 16.69
C GLU A 169 0.91 2.07 15.39
N LEU A 170 2.00 1.27 15.45
CA LEU A 170 2.78 0.81 14.31
C LEU A 170 2.40 -0.59 13.83
N ARG A 171 1.40 -1.23 14.42
CA ARG A 171 0.96 -2.56 13.98
C ARG A 171 0.09 -2.47 12.74
N SER A 172 0.31 -3.36 11.77
CA SER A 172 -0.43 -3.39 10.51
C SER A 172 -1.91 -3.76 10.71
N LEU A 173 -2.74 -3.24 9.80
CA LEU A 173 -4.17 -3.47 9.75
C LEU A 173 -4.50 -4.64 8.82
N HIS A 174 -5.46 -5.48 9.22
CA HIS A 174 -5.97 -6.60 8.43
C HIS A 174 -7.49 -6.51 8.38
N TYR A 175 -8.03 -6.11 7.23
CA TYR A 175 -9.47 -5.97 7.03
C TYR A 175 -10.13 -7.35 6.93
N ILE A 176 -11.20 -7.53 7.70
CA ILE A 176 -11.98 -8.77 7.68
C ILE A 176 -13.26 -8.58 6.90
N ALA A 177 -14.16 -7.75 7.39
CA ALA A 177 -15.43 -7.36 6.73
C ALA A 177 -16.15 -6.30 7.57
N GLY A 178 -17.13 -5.59 6.98
CA GLY A 178 -18.05 -4.72 7.71
C GLY A 178 -17.39 -3.58 8.48
N GLY A 179 -16.21 -3.14 8.09
CA GLY A 179 -15.44 -2.11 8.80
C GLY A 179 -14.64 -2.63 9.99
N THR A 180 -14.54 -3.95 10.16
CA THR A 180 -13.74 -4.60 11.21
C THR A 180 -12.35 -4.90 10.70
N PHE A 181 -11.34 -4.59 11.54
CA PHE A 181 -9.93 -4.88 11.27
C PHE A 181 -9.33 -5.66 12.45
N TYR A 182 -8.40 -6.56 12.15
CA TYR A 182 -7.49 -7.11 13.13
C TYR A 182 -6.13 -6.43 13.05
N LEU A 183 -5.42 -6.42 14.16
CA LEU A 183 -4.02 -5.99 14.23
C LEU A 183 -3.14 -7.23 14.26
N ILE A 184 -1.99 -7.16 13.57
CA ILE A 184 -0.95 -8.14 13.78
C ILE A 184 -0.53 -8.14 15.25
N SER A 185 -0.31 -9.30 15.85
CA SER A 185 -0.13 -9.45 17.29
C SER A 185 1.18 -10.20 17.61
N GLU A 186 1.09 -11.39 18.13
CA GLU A 186 2.21 -12.16 18.66
C GLU A 186 3.02 -12.85 17.57
N GLU A 187 4.34 -12.87 17.73
CA GLU A 187 5.23 -13.71 16.93
C GLU A 187 5.22 -15.13 17.50
N VAL A 188 4.97 -16.10 16.64
CA VAL A 188 5.12 -17.52 16.95
C VAL A 188 6.11 -18.14 15.98
N LYS A 189 6.96 -19.03 16.47
CA LYS A 189 7.94 -19.76 15.65
C LYS A 189 7.56 -21.25 15.65
N ALA A 190 7.59 -21.85 14.45
CA ALA A 190 7.47 -23.28 14.34
C ALA A 190 8.82 -23.91 14.69
N ASP A 191 8.79 -25.00 15.46
CA ASP A 191 9.95 -25.85 15.65
C ASP A 191 10.16 -26.70 14.38
N LEU A 192 11.42 -26.83 13.93
CA LEU A 192 11.82 -27.67 12.79
C LEU A 192 12.23 -29.03 13.25
#